data_ce46724f378813b050a0cf357af3a0a8
#
_entry.id   ce46724f378813b050a0cf357af3a0a8
#
_cell.length_a   1.000
_cell.length_b   1.000
_cell.length_c   1.000
_cell.angle_alpha   90.00
_cell.angle_beta   90.00
_cell.angle_gamma   90.00
#
_symmetry.space_group_name_H-M   'P 1'
#
loop_
_entity.id
_entity.type
_entity.pdbx_description
1 polymer ?
#
loop_
_entity_poly.entity_id
_entity_poly.type
_entity_poly.pdbx_seq_one_letter_code
_entity_poly.pdbx_strand_id
1 'polypeptide(L)'
;MKFDFKGITAEELSFKLNHVKLAPDTKLDIKPQFSRQVRKVNGNDKLNFIVLSVKIASTEAEPKPFDINVTLVGVFEAELANETEERSFVIEGTKLIYPYLRSAVTNLTASAYIAPLNLPVIAGPIFPEDRDVYAFSVGGDPKLN
;
A
#
# COMPACT_ATOMS: atom_id res chain seq x y z
N MET A 1 -5.67 19.55 -11.45
CA MET A 1 -5.37 18.94 -10.14
C MET A 1 -3.97 19.33 -9.70
N LYS A 2 -3.84 19.76 -8.48
CA LYS A 2 -2.57 20.19 -7.94
C LYS A 2 -2.43 19.61 -6.52
N PHE A 3 -1.35 18.89 -6.26
CA PHE A 3 -1.10 18.36 -4.93
C PHE A 3 0.39 18.25 -4.63
N ASP A 4 0.72 18.33 -3.34
CA ASP A 4 2.08 18.22 -2.83
C ASP A 4 2.13 17.13 -1.75
N PHE A 5 3.14 16.27 -1.84
CA PHE A 5 3.42 15.27 -0.82
C PHE A 5 4.24 15.93 0.29
N LYS A 6 3.65 16.08 1.48
CA LYS A 6 4.25 16.84 2.58
C LYS A 6 5.04 15.98 3.56
N GLY A 7 4.74 14.71 3.66
CA GLY A 7 5.45 13.84 4.56
C GLY A 7 4.78 12.50 4.73
N ILE A 8 5.45 11.64 5.49
CA ILE A 8 4.97 10.29 5.75
C ILE A 8 5.28 9.92 7.21
N THR A 9 4.36 9.19 7.82
CA THR A 9 4.48 8.72 9.20
C THR A 9 3.99 7.29 9.27
N ALA A 10 4.60 6.47 10.09
CA ALA A 10 4.11 5.12 10.36
C ALA A 10 3.15 5.15 11.55
N GLU A 11 1.92 4.67 11.36
CA GLU A 11 0.99 4.45 12.46
C GLU A 11 1.24 3.12 13.14
N GLU A 12 1.64 2.12 12.35
CA GLU A 12 1.95 0.79 12.89
C GLU A 12 3.08 0.15 12.12
N LEU A 13 4.03 -0.41 12.87
CA LEU A 13 5.10 -1.25 12.36
C LEU A 13 5.17 -2.47 13.26
N SER A 14 4.55 -3.57 12.87
CA SER A 14 4.45 -4.78 13.69
C SER A 14 5.03 -5.98 12.98
N PHE A 15 5.83 -6.74 13.70
CA PHE A 15 6.39 -8.00 13.25
C PHE A 15 6.31 -9.02 14.38
N LYS A 16 5.85 -10.23 14.06
CA LYS A 16 5.85 -11.34 15.00
C LYS A 16 6.31 -12.60 14.29
N LEU A 17 7.33 -13.24 14.85
CA LEU A 17 7.82 -14.53 14.34
C LEU A 17 6.88 -15.65 14.80
N ASN A 18 6.51 -16.53 13.89
CA ASN A 18 5.69 -17.69 14.18
C ASN A 18 6.55 -18.95 14.11
N HIS A 19 6.36 -19.84 15.07
CA HIS A 19 7.05 -21.13 15.07
C HIS A 19 6.20 -22.14 14.30
N VAL A 20 6.40 -22.17 12.99
CA VAL A 20 5.64 -23.04 12.08
C VAL A 20 6.57 -24.10 11.52
N LYS A 21 6.15 -25.36 11.59
CA LYS A 21 6.87 -26.43 10.94
C LYS A 21 6.40 -26.55 9.50
N LEU A 22 7.29 -26.22 8.58
CA LEU A 22 7.02 -26.34 7.15
C LEU A 22 7.86 -27.49 6.59
N ALA A 23 7.29 -28.23 5.64
CA ALA A 23 8.04 -29.25 4.93
C ALA A 23 9.19 -28.58 4.16
N PRO A 24 10.38 -29.24 4.03
CA PRO A 24 11.55 -28.60 3.42
C PRO A 24 11.33 -28.02 2.03
N ASP A 25 10.41 -28.59 1.25
CA ASP A 25 10.13 -28.17 -0.12
C ASP A 25 8.87 -27.31 -0.24
N THR A 26 8.34 -26.83 0.88
CA THR A 26 7.11 -26.03 0.86
C THR A 26 7.41 -24.64 0.30
N LYS A 27 6.71 -24.29 -0.79
CA LYS A 27 6.72 -22.91 -1.29
C LYS A 27 5.79 -22.09 -0.43
N LEU A 28 6.31 -20.99 0.12
CA LEU A 28 5.53 -20.05 0.89
C LEU A 28 4.86 -19.04 -0.03
N ASP A 29 3.54 -19.04 -0.01
CA ASP A 29 2.77 -17.98 -0.64
C ASP A 29 2.38 -17.00 0.45
N ILE A 30 3.05 -15.87 0.48
CA ILE A 30 2.90 -14.89 1.55
C ILE A 30 1.56 -14.16 1.48
N LYS A 31 1.04 -13.92 0.27
CA LYS A 31 -0.27 -13.28 0.03
C LYS A 31 -0.48 -12.00 0.84
N PRO A 32 0.32 -10.96 0.59
CA PRO A 32 0.12 -9.70 1.31
C PRO A 32 -1.24 -9.10 0.97
N GLN A 33 -1.94 -8.61 1.99
CA GLN A 33 -3.24 -7.96 1.84
C GLN A 33 -3.06 -6.46 2.03
N PHE A 34 -3.45 -5.69 1.04
CA PHE A 34 -3.36 -4.24 1.06
C PHE A 34 -4.69 -3.60 1.39
N SER A 35 -4.66 -2.51 2.14
CA SER A 35 -5.85 -1.71 2.40
C SER A 35 -5.48 -0.23 2.35
N ARG A 36 -6.49 0.60 2.09
CA ARG A 36 -6.31 2.03 1.94
C ARG A 36 -7.49 2.78 2.55
N GLN A 37 -7.18 3.90 3.19
CA GLN A 37 -8.18 4.80 3.72
C GLN A 37 -7.76 6.23 3.42
N VAL A 38 -8.72 7.06 3.05
CA VAL A 38 -8.48 8.50 2.88
C VAL A 38 -9.12 9.23 4.06
N ARG A 39 -8.33 10.08 4.71
CA ARG A 39 -8.82 10.89 5.85
C ARG A 39 -8.70 12.35 5.49
N LYS A 40 -9.71 13.12 5.85
CA LYS A 40 -9.75 14.57 5.67
C LYS A 40 -9.87 15.24 7.03
N VAL A 41 -9.38 16.49 7.11
CA VAL A 41 -9.43 17.26 8.35
C VAL A 41 -10.57 18.29 8.24
N ASN A 42 -11.42 18.32 9.27
CA ASN A 42 -12.47 19.33 9.35
C ASN A 42 -11.85 20.74 9.44
N GLY A 43 -12.32 21.63 8.60
CA GLY A 43 -11.83 23.01 8.58
C GLY A 43 -10.61 23.25 7.70
N ASN A 44 -10.05 22.21 7.09
CA ASN A 44 -8.95 22.38 6.14
C ASN A 44 -9.13 21.42 4.96
N ASP A 45 -9.81 21.91 3.93
CA ASP A 45 -10.15 21.12 2.75
C ASP A 45 -8.93 20.76 1.90
N LYS A 46 -7.80 21.42 2.10
CA LYS A 46 -6.58 21.15 1.35
C LYS A 46 -5.75 20.04 1.94
N LEU A 47 -5.94 19.75 3.23
CA LEU A 47 -5.15 18.74 3.93
C LEU A 47 -5.81 17.38 3.79
N ASN A 48 -5.08 16.45 3.19
CA ASN A 48 -5.55 15.10 2.92
C ASN A 48 -4.52 14.08 3.40
N PHE A 49 -5.03 13.00 3.98
CA PHE A 49 -4.18 11.88 4.42
C PHE A 49 -4.58 10.63 3.64
N ILE A 50 -3.58 9.95 3.08
CA ILE A 50 -3.79 8.64 2.50
C ILE A 50 -3.10 7.63 3.40
N VAL A 51 -3.89 6.71 3.95
CA VAL A 51 -3.41 5.66 4.84
C VAL A 51 -3.30 4.39 4.03
N LEU A 52 -2.09 3.86 3.91
CA LEU A 52 -1.82 2.65 3.14
C LEU A 52 -1.27 1.58 4.08
N SER A 53 -1.90 0.41 4.06
CA SER A 53 -1.55 -0.68 4.94
C SER A 53 -1.27 -1.95 4.18
N VAL A 54 -0.36 -2.77 4.73
CA VAL A 54 -0.17 -4.14 4.29
C VAL A 54 -0.23 -5.06 5.50
N LYS A 55 -0.90 -6.18 5.32
CA LYS A 55 -1.04 -7.21 6.35
C LYS A 55 -0.64 -8.56 5.78
N ILE A 56 0.19 -9.28 6.53
CA ILE A 56 0.53 -10.68 6.28
C ILE A 56 0.18 -11.41 7.56
N ALA A 57 -0.80 -12.33 7.49
CA ALA A 57 -1.28 -13.02 8.68
C ALA A 57 -1.21 -14.53 8.47
N SER A 58 -0.61 -15.21 9.44
CA SER A 58 -0.61 -16.67 9.50
C SER A 58 -1.97 -17.14 9.99
N THR A 59 -2.50 -18.18 9.37
CA THR A 59 -3.74 -18.85 9.79
C THR A 59 -3.50 -20.35 9.86
N GLU A 60 -4.43 -21.08 10.45
CA GLU A 60 -4.33 -22.54 10.48
C GLU A 60 -4.36 -23.15 9.09
N ALA A 61 -5.19 -22.56 8.20
CA ALA A 61 -5.31 -23.03 6.82
C ALA A 61 -4.11 -22.65 5.97
N GLU A 62 -3.50 -21.50 6.25
CA GLU A 62 -2.34 -20.99 5.50
C GLU A 62 -1.30 -20.49 6.49
N PRO A 63 -0.54 -21.39 7.11
CA PRO A 63 0.47 -20.99 8.09
C PRO A 63 1.63 -20.25 7.43
N LYS A 64 2.08 -19.18 8.08
CA LYS A 64 3.19 -18.36 7.62
C LYS A 64 4.22 -18.20 8.73
N PRO A 65 5.49 -18.00 8.38
CA PRO A 65 6.55 -17.91 9.39
C PRO A 65 6.49 -16.63 10.22
N PHE A 66 5.69 -15.65 9.83
CA PHE A 66 5.57 -14.39 10.56
C PHE A 66 4.23 -13.73 10.29
N ASP A 67 3.86 -12.83 11.19
CA ASP A 67 2.77 -11.88 10.98
C ASP A 67 3.37 -10.50 10.82
N ILE A 68 2.87 -9.74 9.86
CA ILE A 68 3.30 -8.35 9.61
C ILE A 68 2.08 -7.46 9.50
N ASN A 69 2.14 -6.30 10.17
CA ASN A 69 1.20 -5.20 9.96
C ASN A 69 2.00 -3.92 9.82
N VAL A 70 1.90 -3.27 8.68
CA VAL A 70 2.49 -1.97 8.44
C VAL A 70 1.41 -1.03 7.95
N THR A 71 1.28 0.10 8.62
CA THR A 71 0.34 1.16 8.24
C THR A 71 1.11 2.47 8.15
N LEU A 72 1.12 3.06 6.97
CA LEU A 72 1.76 4.34 6.72
C LEU A 72 0.71 5.39 6.39
N VAL A 73 0.95 6.61 6.86
CA VAL A 73 0.10 7.76 6.57
C VAL A 73 0.90 8.75 5.74
N GLY A 74 0.46 8.97 4.51
CA GLY A 74 1.01 10.04 3.68
C GLY A 74 0.20 11.31 3.88
N VAL A 75 0.90 12.43 4.06
CA VAL A 75 0.29 13.74 4.27
C VAL A 75 0.42 14.53 2.98
N PHE A 76 -0.71 15.04 2.49
CA PHE A 76 -0.77 15.78 1.23
C PHE A 76 -1.53 17.08 1.40
N GLU A 77 -1.08 18.11 0.70
CA GLU A 77 -1.91 19.28 0.43
C GLU A 77 -2.41 19.15 -1.01
N ALA A 78 -3.71 19.23 -1.20
CA ALA A 78 -4.31 19.02 -2.51
C ALA A 78 -5.45 19.99 -2.76
N GLU A 79 -5.49 20.52 -3.99
CA GLU A 79 -6.61 21.33 -4.47
C GLU A 79 -7.34 20.48 -5.52
N LEU A 80 -8.53 19.99 -5.15
CA LEU A 80 -9.28 19.04 -5.95
C LEU A 80 -10.62 19.66 -6.31
N ALA A 81 -10.89 19.81 -7.60
CA ALA A 81 -12.05 20.52 -8.11
C ALA A 81 -13.32 19.66 -8.15
N ASN A 82 -13.18 18.33 -8.28
CA ASN A 82 -14.31 17.43 -8.48
C ASN A 82 -13.92 16.00 -8.10
N GLU A 83 -14.89 15.08 -8.19
CA GLU A 83 -14.67 13.66 -7.84
C GLU A 83 -13.63 12.98 -8.72
N THR A 84 -13.56 13.34 -9.99
CA THR A 84 -12.58 12.77 -10.91
C THR A 84 -11.17 13.12 -10.45
N GLU A 85 -10.93 14.36 -10.05
CA GLU A 85 -9.63 14.78 -9.51
C GLU A 85 -9.34 14.13 -8.17
N GLU A 86 -10.35 13.97 -7.31
CA GLU A 86 -10.18 13.26 -6.04
C GLU A 86 -9.73 11.82 -6.26
N ARG A 87 -10.34 11.11 -7.19
CA ARG A 87 -9.96 9.73 -7.52
C ARG A 87 -8.54 9.65 -8.08
N SER A 88 -8.21 10.58 -9.00
CA SER A 88 -6.86 10.64 -9.56
C SER A 88 -5.82 10.94 -8.50
N PHE A 89 -6.12 11.85 -7.57
CA PHE A 89 -5.24 12.17 -6.46
C PHE A 89 -4.98 10.93 -5.59
N VAL A 90 -6.03 10.18 -5.26
CA VAL A 90 -5.89 8.98 -4.41
C VAL A 90 -5.00 7.95 -5.09
N ILE A 91 -5.17 7.74 -6.40
CA ILE A 91 -4.34 6.81 -7.16
C ILE A 91 -2.88 7.26 -7.20
N GLU A 92 -2.64 8.52 -7.53
CA GLU A 92 -1.28 9.05 -7.63
C GLU A 92 -0.59 9.13 -6.27
N GLY A 93 -1.33 9.54 -5.23
CA GLY A 93 -0.81 9.57 -3.87
C GLY A 93 -0.44 8.17 -3.35
N THR A 94 -1.26 7.18 -3.67
CA THR A 94 -0.98 5.80 -3.32
C THR A 94 0.33 5.32 -3.96
N LYS A 95 0.55 5.66 -5.22
CA LYS A 95 1.80 5.32 -5.92
C LYS A 95 3.03 5.94 -5.25
N LEU A 96 2.89 7.14 -4.70
CA LEU A 96 3.98 7.82 -3.99
C LEU A 96 4.30 7.15 -2.65
N ILE A 97 3.28 6.64 -1.96
CA ILE A 97 3.45 6.00 -0.65
C ILE A 97 3.97 4.56 -0.77
N TYR A 98 3.59 3.85 -1.82
CA TYR A 98 3.88 2.42 -1.95
C TYR A 98 5.38 2.06 -1.82
N PRO A 99 6.33 2.79 -2.41
CA PRO A 99 7.75 2.49 -2.22
C PRO A 99 8.19 2.55 -0.75
N TYR A 100 7.60 3.46 0.03
CA TYR A 100 7.88 3.53 1.47
C TYR A 100 7.32 2.33 2.20
N LEU A 101 6.15 1.84 1.78
CA LEU A 101 5.55 0.64 2.35
C LEU A 101 6.45 -0.59 2.08
N ARG A 102 6.94 -0.72 0.85
CA ARG A 102 7.88 -1.78 0.48
C ARG A 102 9.14 -1.72 1.36
N SER A 103 9.70 -0.52 1.50
CA SER A 103 10.90 -0.30 2.32
C SER A 103 10.67 -0.67 3.78
N ALA A 104 9.51 -0.32 4.33
CA ALA A 104 9.17 -0.64 5.72
C ALA A 104 9.10 -2.15 5.94
N VAL A 105 8.50 -2.90 5.04
CA VAL A 105 8.41 -4.36 5.15
C VAL A 105 9.79 -5.00 5.04
N THR A 106 10.62 -4.55 4.10
CA THR A 106 11.98 -5.04 3.95
C THR A 106 12.79 -4.77 5.22
N ASN A 107 12.69 -3.56 5.77
CA ASN A 107 13.42 -3.18 6.98
C ASN A 107 12.96 -3.95 8.21
N LEU A 108 11.66 -4.19 8.36
CA LEU A 108 11.12 -4.98 9.48
C LEU A 108 11.66 -6.40 9.47
N THR A 109 11.61 -7.05 8.32
CA THR A 109 12.09 -8.43 8.21
C THR A 109 13.60 -8.50 8.38
N ALA A 110 14.35 -7.56 7.81
CA ALA A 110 15.79 -7.47 8.01
C ALA A 110 16.14 -7.24 9.49
N SER A 111 15.41 -6.39 10.18
CA SER A 111 15.61 -6.10 11.60
C SER A 111 15.29 -7.28 12.49
N ALA A 112 14.49 -8.22 12.01
CA ALA A 112 14.18 -9.45 12.71
C ALA A 112 15.23 -10.56 12.49
N TYR A 113 16.30 -10.26 11.76
CA TYR A 113 17.39 -11.18 11.44
C TYR A 113 16.94 -12.41 10.65
N ILE A 114 15.93 -12.23 9.81
CA ILE A 114 15.50 -13.23 8.83
C ILE A 114 15.81 -12.71 7.43
N ALA A 115 15.60 -13.55 6.41
CA ALA A 115 15.75 -13.08 5.03
C ALA A 115 14.77 -11.96 4.74
N PRO A 116 15.24 -10.78 4.27
CA PRO A 116 14.34 -9.66 4.02
C PRO A 116 13.25 -10.00 3.01
N LEU A 117 12.03 -9.63 3.34
CA LEU A 117 10.90 -9.78 2.43
C LEU A 117 10.77 -8.53 1.59
N ASN A 118 10.78 -8.70 0.28
CA ASN A 118 10.59 -7.61 -0.66
C ASN A 118 9.22 -7.74 -1.31
N LEU A 119 8.33 -6.78 -1.03
CA LEU A 119 7.05 -6.71 -1.73
C LEU A 119 7.30 -6.43 -3.21
N PRO A 120 6.42 -6.91 -4.11
CA PRO A 120 6.64 -6.74 -5.54
C PRO A 120 6.63 -5.30 -5.98
N VAL A 121 7.40 -5.00 -7.03
CA VAL A 121 7.28 -3.73 -7.76
C VAL A 121 5.98 -3.82 -8.56
N ILE A 122 5.09 -2.85 -8.36
CA ILE A 122 3.80 -2.83 -9.05
C ILE A 122 3.81 -1.69 -10.05
N ALA A 123 3.67 -2.02 -11.33
CA ALA A 123 3.70 -1.03 -12.41
C ALA A 123 2.36 -0.33 -12.59
N GLY A 124 1.28 -0.97 -12.20
CA GLY A 124 -0.07 -0.43 -12.32
C GLY A 124 -0.70 -0.12 -10.95
N PRO A 125 -2.01 0.08 -10.92
CA PRO A 125 -2.72 0.30 -9.65
C PRO A 125 -2.66 -0.92 -8.74
N ILE A 126 -2.45 -0.67 -7.45
CA ILE A 126 -2.42 -1.73 -6.43
C ILE A 126 -3.82 -2.28 -6.18
N PHE A 127 -4.82 -1.40 -6.17
CA PHE A 127 -6.19 -1.76 -5.82
C PHE A 127 -7.05 -2.01 -7.06
N PRO A 128 -7.88 -3.07 -7.03
CA PRO A 128 -8.76 -3.36 -8.17
C PRO A 128 -9.69 -2.21 -8.55
N GLU A 129 -10.20 -1.46 -7.56
CA GLU A 129 -11.09 -0.33 -7.82
C GLU A 129 -10.41 0.79 -8.60
N ASP A 130 -9.10 0.89 -8.50
CA ASP A 130 -8.33 1.91 -9.23
C ASP A 130 -8.12 1.53 -10.69
N ARG A 131 -8.21 0.25 -11.00
CA ARG A 131 -8.03 -0.26 -12.37
C ARG A 131 -9.07 0.27 -13.33
N ASP A 132 -10.31 0.42 -12.87
CA ASP A 132 -11.40 0.93 -13.71
C ASP A 132 -11.13 2.37 -14.12
N VAL A 133 -10.66 3.20 -13.18
CA VAL A 133 -10.33 4.59 -13.47
C VAL A 133 -9.12 4.66 -14.42
N TYR A 134 -8.11 3.87 -14.15
CA TYR A 134 -6.90 3.81 -14.98
C TYR A 134 -7.23 3.32 -16.39
N ALA A 135 -7.97 2.23 -16.48
CA ALA A 135 -8.38 1.64 -17.76
C ALA A 135 -9.24 2.62 -18.57
N PHE A 136 -10.12 3.36 -17.91
CA PHE A 136 -10.95 4.36 -18.56
C PHE A 136 -10.10 5.50 -19.13
N SER A 137 -9.13 5.99 -18.38
CA SER A 137 -8.22 7.05 -18.83
C SER A 137 -7.40 6.61 -20.04
N VAL A 138 -6.91 5.38 -20.03
CA VAL A 138 -6.12 4.80 -21.11
C VAL A 138 -7.01 4.38 -22.27
N GLY A 139 -8.14 3.75 -21.96
CA GLY A 139 -9.09 3.26 -22.95
C GLY A 139 -9.84 4.37 -23.69
N GLY A 140 -9.82 5.59 -23.14
CA GLY A 140 -10.39 6.75 -23.83
C GLY A 140 -9.61 7.15 -25.07
N ASP A 141 -8.38 6.66 -25.21
CA ASP A 141 -7.58 6.85 -26.41
C ASP A 141 -7.39 5.48 -27.08
N PRO A 142 -8.15 5.19 -28.14
CA PRO A 142 -8.07 3.89 -28.81
C PRO A 142 -6.71 3.64 -29.49
N LYS A 143 -5.87 4.65 -29.60
CA LYS A 143 -4.52 4.50 -30.17
C LYS A 143 -3.54 3.90 -29.20
N LEU A 144 -3.88 3.86 -27.92
CA LEU A 144 -3.06 3.27 -26.88
C LEU A 144 -3.27 1.76 -26.75
N ASN A 145 -4.25 1.24 -27.45
CA ASN A 145 -4.57 -0.19 -27.44
C ASN A 145 -3.85 -0.93 -28.54
#